data_0cb40ef65e26de32a57d7b2182522e06
#
_entry.id   0cb40ef65e26de32a57d7b2182522e06
#
_cell.length_a   1.000
_cell.length_b   1.000
_cell.length_c   1.000
_cell.angle_alpha   90.00
_cell.angle_beta   90.00
_cell.angle_gamma   90.00
#
_symmetry.space_group_name_H-M   'P 1'
#
loop_
_entity.id
_entity.type
_entity.pdbx_description
1 polymer ?
#
loop_
_entity_poly.entity_id
_entity_poly.type
_entity_poly.pdbx_seq_one_letter_code
_entity_poly.pdbx_strand_id
1 'polypeptide(L)'
;MADELPELTRRERDVVVALCRTALGDGVFTEPATVREIATELVVTDAAVKQHLLHLYDKFEIPADGLHRRVALAREVIRRNVIGLGDLQPSSRRRAQVGAMLQEGRSAYEAHDWETAFQFLDAADSAEPLGTADLEQLADAGMWTNRHDHSLECKRRAYQAHLRAGDTVPAAAVALILALHHWGRREFAVASGWLAKAERQLGQVPDVLPHALLAIAQAFWAEAAADWNTVLERARHAQTVARRHGSADFEALGCAFEGLALTQMGEVAAGMRLLDEAMAGALGGALGPLATGVVYCRMLCACIDLQDFGRADEWTTAVSDNASTPGLAGLPGDCRTHRAAVLLRSGAWAEGAVEAERAVLEAATFDLTHLGMAFSELAEIRLRQGDYDAAEEALLRAREFGDCGVEPCLTLLRLARGDVTGAGLGIDTALAAASDRLQRARLLPTKIEASLLAGNPEAAAAAATELEEIAASYRSPTLLAAAKHAVGAVALATGAREQAVAHLGAAQQLWQKARAPYERAQARALLAEAHLGIGDRESSLVEQRAAHAIFKRLGAEPAAAASASRLQELV
;
A
#
# COMPACT_ATOMS: atom_id res chain seq x y z
N MET A 1 -67.27 8.81 -23.76
CA MET A 1 -67.39 8.52 -22.33
C MET A 1 -66.08 8.89 -21.71
N ALA A 2 -66.03 9.89 -20.83
CA ALA A 2 -64.82 10.19 -20.06
C ALA A 2 -64.61 8.99 -19.11
N ASP A 3 -63.43 8.35 -19.17
CA ASP A 3 -63.04 7.29 -18.26
C ASP A 3 -62.99 7.91 -16.85
N GLU A 4 -63.98 7.58 -16.01
CA GLU A 4 -63.94 8.02 -14.60
C GLU A 4 -62.69 7.44 -13.92
N LEU A 5 -61.86 8.33 -13.38
CA LEU A 5 -60.67 7.94 -12.63
C LEU A 5 -61.06 7.17 -11.37
N PRO A 6 -60.53 5.97 -11.12
CA PRO A 6 -60.86 5.21 -9.94
C PRO A 6 -60.40 5.95 -8.68
N GLU A 7 -61.28 6.09 -7.66
CA GLU A 7 -60.91 6.62 -6.38
C GLU A 7 -59.89 5.71 -5.66
N LEU A 8 -58.71 6.26 -5.39
CA LEU A 8 -57.64 5.57 -4.63
C LEU A 8 -57.69 5.97 -3.16
N THR A 9 -57.60 4.98 -2.29
CA THR A 9 -57.28 5.24 -0.89
C THR A 9 -55.88 5.82 -0.76
N ARG A 10 -55.61 6.49 0.34
CA ARG A 10 -54.24 7.04 0.58
C ARG A 10 -53.16 5.99 0.46
N ARG A 11 -53.35 4.77 0.98
CA ARG A 11 -52.38 3.66 0.89
C ARG A 11 -52.23 3.10 -0.53
N GLU A 12 -53.30 3.01 -1.27
CA GLU A 12 -53.25 2.60 -2.67
C GLU A 12 -52.51 3.63 -3.53
N ARG A 13 -52.67 4.93 -3.24
CA ARG A 13 -51.93 6.00 -3.90
C ARG A 13 -50.44 5.90 -3.56
N ASP A 14 -50.08 5.67 -2.27
CA ASP A 14 -48.69 5.47 -1.86
C ASP A 14 -48.05 4.30 -2.63
N VAL A 15 -48.75 3.15 -2.77
CA VAL A 15 -48.29 1.97 -3.50
C VAL A 15 -48.11 2.25 -5.01
N VAL A 16 -49.04 2.98 -5.61
CA VAL A 16 -49.00 3.37 -7.02
C VAL A 16 -47.81 4.32 -7.28
N VAL A 17 -47.60 5.29 -6.42
CA VAL A 17 -46.45 6.22 -6.50
C VAL A 17 -45.13 5.47 -6.39
N ALA A 18 -45.00 4.58 -5.41
CA ALA A 18 -43.79 3.76 -5.21
C ALA A 18 -43.55 2.83 -6.42
N LEU A 19 -44.62 2.22 -6.97
CA LEU A 19 -44.55 1.36 -8.17
C LEU A 19 -44.02 2.10 -9.41
N CYS A 20 -44.47 3.35 -9.63
CA CYS A 20 -44.15 4.11 -10.82
C CYS A 20 -42.88 4.92 -10.75
N ARG A 21 -42.29 5.12 -9.54
CA ARG A 21 -41.12 5.98 -9.34
C ARG A 21 -39.88 5.49 -10.07
N THR A 22 -39.62 4.19 -10.08
CA THR A 22 -38.51 3.58 -10.82
C THR A 22 -38.75 3.52 -12.33
N ALA A 23 -40.01 3.57 -12.77
CA ALA A 23 -40.36 3.43 -14.17
C ALA A 23 -40.09 4.68 -15.03
N LEU A 24 -39.74 5.82 -14.45
CA LEU A 24 -39.51 7.11 -15.12
C LEU A 24 -38.08 7.61 -15.05
N GLY A 25 -37.07 6.74 -14.86
CA GLY A 25 -35.67 7.09 -14.96
C GLY A 25 -35.27 7.52 -16.38
N ASP A 26 -34.54 8.66 -16.51
CA ASP A 26 -33.90 9.15 -17.74
C ASP A 26 -34.78 9.23 -19.01
N GLY A 27 -36.09 9.46 -18.88
CA GLY A 27 -36.99 9.64 -20.03
C GLY A 27 -37.32 8.38 -20.80
N VAL A 28 -36.91 7.20 -20.39
CA VAL A 28 -37.25 5.90 -20.95
C VAL A 28 -38.00 5.10 -19.88
N PHE A 29 -39.11 4.47 -20.27
CA PHE A 29 -39.91 3.63 -19.39
C PHE A 29 -39.10 2.37 -19.04
N THR A 30 -38.60 2.30 -17.79
CA THR A 30 -37.90 1.15 -17.23
C THR A 30 -38.85 0.22 -16.47
N GLU A 31 -38.38 -0.92 -15.94
CA GLU A 31 -39.21 -1.82 -15.15
C GLU A 31 -39.72 -1.14 -13.86
N PRO A 32 -41.03 -1.26 -13.54
CA PRO A 32 -41.58 -0.72 -12.31
C PRO A 32 -41.09 -1.50 -11.09
N ALA A 33 -41.08 -0.84 -9.93
CA ALA A 33 -40.57 -1.39 -8.66
C ALA A 33 -41.15 -2.78 -8.33
N THR A 34 -40.32 -3.63 -7.75
CA THR A 34 -40.72 -4.96 -7.26
C THR A 34 -41.54 -4.84 -5.99
N VAL A 35 -42.27 -5.90 -5.63
CA VAL A 35 -43.05 -5.93 -4.35
C VAL A 35 -42.16 -5.65 -3.15
N ARG A 36 -40.93 -6.17 -3.14
CA ARG A 36 -39.96 -6.01 -2.06
C ARG A 36 -39.45 -4.57 -1.97
N GLU A 37 -39.18 -3.93 -3.09
CA GLU A 37 -38.77 -2.52 -3.14
C GLU A 37 -39.89 -1.60 -2.64
N ILE A 38 -41.13 -1.83 -3.09
CA ILE A 38 -42.31 -1.09 -2.58
C ILE A 38 -42.49 -1.31 -1.09
N ALA A 39 -42.34 -2.55 -0.61
CA ALA A 39 -42.47 -2.89 0.81
C ALA A 39 -41.43 -2.17 1.68
N THR A 40 -40.17 -2.14 1.20
CA THR A 40 -39.07 -1.44 1.85
C THR A 40 -39.32 0.07 1.88
N GLU A 41 -39.71 0.65 0.75
CA GLU A 41 -39.96 2.10 0.64
C GLU A 41 -41.10 2.58 1.54
N LEU A 42 -42.20 1.81 1.62
CA LEU A 42 -43.39 2.19 2.41
C LEU A 42 -43.35 1.69 3.86
N VAL A 43 -42.25 0.97 4.24
CA VAL A 43 -42.09 0.36 5.58
C VAL A 43 -43.29 -0.53 5.95
N VAL A 44 -43.61 -1.46 5.04
CA VAL A 44 -44.71 -2.43 5.20
C VAL A 44 -44.26 -3.84 4.82
N THR A 45 -45.10 -4.85 5.06
CA THR A 45 -44.81 -6.22 4.66
C THR A 45 -45.08 -6.47 3.18
N ASP A 46 -44.35 -7.40 2.54
CA ASP A 46 -44.60 -7.86 1.18
C ASP A 46 -46.04 -8.32 0.97
N ALA A 47 -46.64 -8.94 2.01
CA ALA A 47 -48.04 -9.39 1.99
C ALA A 47 -49.01 -8.22 1.85
N ALA A 48 -48.77 -7.15 2.59
CA ALA A 48 -49.60 -5.94 2.53
C ALA A 48 -49.51 -5.29 1.14
N VAL A 49 -48.30 -5.17 0.56
CA VAL A 49 -48.12 -4.65 -0.80
C VAL A 49 -48.83 -5.50 -1.85
N LYS A 50 -48.71 -6.84 -1.76
CA LYS A 50 -49.43 -7.75 -2.65
C LYS A 50 -50.94 -7.57 -2.63
N GLN A 51 -51.50 -7.38 -1.43
CA GLN A 51 -52.95 -7.16 -1.25
C GLN A 51 -53.38 -5.82 -1.89
N HIS A 52 -52.63 -4.74 -1.67
CA HIS A 52 -52.92 -3.46 -2.32
C HIS A 52 -52.80 -3.54 -3.87
N LEU A 53 -51.76 -4.24 -4.37
CA LEU A 53 -51.64 -4.45 -5.81
C LEU A 53 -52.78 -5.25 -6.40
N LEU A 54 -53.32 -6.25 -5.72
CA LEU A 54 -54.53 -6.98 -6.17
C LEU A 54 -55.73 -6.03 -6.30
N HIS A 55 -56.03 -5.23 -5.32
CA HIS A 55 -57.12 -4.23 -5.37
C HIS A 55 -56.90 -3.20 -6.49
N LEU A 56 -55.62 -2.80 -6.72
CA LEU A 56 -55.28 -1.87 -7.80
C LEU A 56 -55.46 -2.51 -9.19
N TYR A 57 -55.10 -3.79 -9.35
CA TYR A 57 -55.34 -4.51 -10.60
C TYR A 57 -56.83 -4.57 -10.93
N ASP A 58 -57.70 -4.78 -9.92
CA ASP A 58 -59.15 -4.80 -10.11
C ASP A 58 -59.69 -3.41 -10.46
N LYS A 59 -59.23 -2.35 -9.75
CA LYS A 59 -59.66 -0.96 -10.00
C LYS A 59 -59.26 -0.42 -11.37
N PHE A 60 -58.08 -0.86 -11.88
CA PHE A 60 -57.59 -0.45 -13.19
C PHE A 60 -57.90 -1.48 -14.30
N GLU A 61 -58.71 -2.49 -14.00
CA GLU A 61 -59.11 -3.54 -14.96
C GLU A 61 -57.92 -4.26 -15.62
N ILE A 62 -56.83 -4.49 -14.85
CA ILE A 62 -55.62 -5.18 -15.38
C ILE A 62 -55.89 -6.70 -15.45
N PRO A 63 -55.82 -7.33 -16.64
CA PRO A 63 -56.12 -8.75 -16.82
C PRO A 63 -55.34 -9.69 -15.92
N ALA A 64 -55.97 -10.78 -15.47
CA ALA A 64 -55.33 -11.73 -14.53
C ALA A 64 -54.26 -12.60 -15.17
N ASP A 65 -54.31 -12.82 -16.46
CA ASP A 65 -53.50 -13.72 -17.29
C ASP A 65 -52.27 -13.06 -17.93
N GLY A 66 -51.99 -11.79 -17.58
CA GLY A 66 -50.83 -11.04 -18.10
C GLY A 66 -49.53 -11.34 -17.33
N LEU A 67 -48.47 -11.75 -18.06
CA LEU A 67 -47.14 -12.03 -17.48
C LEU A 67 -46.49 -10.82 -16.74
N HIS A 68 -46.93 -9.58 -16.99
CA HIS A 68 -46.33 -8.35 -16.46
C HIS A 68 -47.38 -7.38 -15.87
N ARG A 69 -48.24 -7.87 -14.98
CA ARG A 69 -49.35 -7.06 -14.39
C ARG A 69 -48.90 -5.74 -13.79
N ARG A 70 -47.73 -5.71 -13.13
CA ARG A 70 -47.17 -4.47 -12.54
C ARG A 70 -46.80 -3.45 -13.62
N VAL A 71 -46.23 -3.89 -14.74
CA VAL A 71 -45.89 -3.03 -15.89
C VAL A 71 -47.19 -2.48 -16.52
N ALA A 72 -48.21 -3.33 -16.69
CA ALA A 72 -49.49 -2.92 -17.19
C ALA A 72 -50.18 -1.89 -16.29
N LEU A 73 -50.15 -2.10 -14.96
CA LEU A 73 -50.68 -1.15 -14.00
C LEU A 73 -49.93 0.18 -14.04
N ALA A 74 -48.60 0.16 -14.03
CA ALA A 74 -47.80 1.39 -14.08
C ALA A 74 -48.08 2.21 -15.36
N ARG A 75 -48.15 1.55 -16.51
CA ARG A 75 -48.52 2.19 -17.80
C ARG A 75 -49.91 2.80 -17.76
N GLU A 76 -50.91 2.08 -17.22
CA GLU A 76 -52.29 2.53 -17.17
C GLU A 76 -52.48 3.72 -16.20
N VAL A 77 -51.79 3.70 -15.06
CA VAL A 77 -51.75 4.80 -14.10
C VAL A 77 -51.17 6.07 -14.73
N ILE A 78 -50.08 5.95 -15.48
CA ILE A 78 -49.44 7.07 -16.18
C ILE A 78 -50.33 7.55 -17.34
N ARG A 79 -50.88 6.63 -18.12
CA ARG A 79 -51.75 6.94 -19.26
C ARG A 79 -53.00 7.73 -18.80
N ARG A 80 -53.62 7.34 -17.68
CA ARG A 80 -54.80 8.00 -17.14
C ARG A 80 -54.48 9.25 -16.31
N ASN A 81 -53.15 9.61 -16.21
CA ASN A 81 -52.68 10.76 -15.41
C ASN A 81 -53.19 10.76 -13.95
N VAL A 82 -53.22 9.56 -13.33
CA VAL A 82 -53.71 9.36 -11.94
C VAL A 82 -52.72 9.92 -10.91
N ILE A 83 -51.44 9.90 -11.30
CA ILE A 83 -50.31 10.50 -10.54
C ILE A 83 -49.60 11.51 -11.42
N GLY A 84 -49.31 12.68 -10.87
CA GLY A 84 -48.52 13.71 -11.56
C GLY A 84 -47.03 13.51 -11.38
N LEU A 85 -46.21 14.16 -12.20
CA LEU A 85 -44.74 14.15 -12.05
C LEU A 85 -44.28 14.59 -10.65
N GLY A 86 -45.05 15.46 -10.00
CA GLY A 86 -44.76 15.88 -8.62
C GLY A 86 -44.96 14.79 -7.57
N ASP A 87 -45.89 13.84 -7.82
CA ASP A 87 -46.13 12.70 -6.90
C ASP A 87 -45.01 11.67 -6.95
N LEU A 88 -44.26 11.62 -8.06
CA LEU A 88 -43.15 10.69 -8.28
C LEU A 88 -41.83 11.17 -7.65
N GLN A 89 -41.78 12.40 -7.20
CA GLN A 89 -40.63 12.91 -6.47
C GLN A 89 -40.60 12.33 -5.04
N PRO A 90 -39.40 12.08 -4.45
CA PRO A 90 -39.28 11.60 -3.08
C PRO A 90 -40.07 12.50 -2.12
N SER A 91 -40.74 11.91 -1.12
CA SER A 91 -41.47 12.70 -0.12
C SER A 91 -40.52 13.72 0.52
N SER A 92 -41.02 14.90 0.88
CA SER A 92 -40.24 15.96 1.55
C SER A 92 -39.51 15.44 2.80
N ARG A 93 -40.09 14.46 3.48
CA ARG A 93 -39.51 13.79 4.65
C ARG A 93 -38.30 12.92 4.29
N ARG A 94 -38.34 12.17 3.16
CA ARG A 94 -37.22 11.35 2.67
C ARG A 94 -36.09 12.24 2.16
N ARG A 95 -36.40 13.32 1.45
CA ARG A 95 -35.38 14.31 1.02
C ARG A 95 -34.69 14.97 2.19
N ALA A 96 -35.46 15.34 3.25
CA ALA A 96 -34.89 15.92 4.45
C ALA A 96 -33.98 14.93 5.19
N GLN A 97 -34.36 13.65 5.23
CA GLN A 97 -33.53 12.58 5.83
C GLN A 97 -32.24 12.33 5.04
N VAL A 98 -32.33 12.20 3.71
CA VAL A 98 -31.14 12.06 2.84
C VAL A 98 -30.26 13.31 2.96
N GLY A 99 -30.84 14.51 2.98
CA GLY A 99 -30.09 15.74 3.18
C GLY A 99 -29.33 15.78 4.50
N ALA A 100 -29.94 15.30 5.60
CA ALA A 100 -29.27 15.19 6.89
C ALA A 100 -28.12 14.18 6.87
N MET A 101 -28.30 13.01 6.25
CA MET A 101 -27.23 12.00 6.07
C MET A 101 -26.07 12.57 5.27
N LEU A 102 -26.33 13.26 4.16
CA LEU A 102 -25.29 13.90 3.34
C LEU A 102 -24.52 14.95 4.12
N GLN A 103 -25.20 15.77 4.90
CA GLN A 103 -24.56 16.80 5.72
C GLN A 103 -23.62 16.17 6.75
N GLU A 104 -24.10 15.16 7.48
CA GLU A 104 -23.30 14.44 8.47
C GLU A 104 -22.11 13.74 7.83
N GLY A 105 -22.32 13.02 6.71
CA GLY A 105 -21.28 12.35 5.97
C GLY A 105 -20.19 13.30 5.45
N ARG A 106 -20.57 14.46 4.91
CA ARG A 106 -19.62 15.49 4.45
C ARG A 106 -18.85 16.11 5.62
N SER A 107 -19.52 16.43 6.72
CA SER A 107 -18.85 16.94 7.92
C SER A 107 -17.85 15.95 8.50
N ALA A 108 -18.19 14.67 8.55
CA ALA A 108 -17.30 13.61 8.99
C ALA A 108 -16.11 13.46 8.02
N TYR A 109 -16.34 13.55 6.70
CA TYR A 109 -15.28 13.52 5.69
C TYR A 109 -14.28 14.68 5.86
N GLU A 110 -14.78 15.90 6.06
CA GLU A 110 -13.94 17.09 6.33
C GLU A 110 -13.14 16.95 7.62
N ALA A 111 -13.70 16.28 8.63
CA ALA A 111 -13.02 15.97 9.89
C ALA A 111 -12.09 14.75 9.82
N HIS A 112 -12.00 14.09 8.66
CA HIS A 112 -11.27 12.83 8.44
C HIS A 112 -11.76 11.67 9.34
N ASP A 113 -13.00 11.71 9.81
CA ASP A 113 -13.66 10.57 10.43
C ASP A 113 -14.25 9.66 9.35
N TRP A 114 -13.36 8.85 8.77
CA TRP A 114 -13.63 8.04 7.58
C TRP A 114 -14.75 7.01 7.81
N GLU A 115 -14.80 6.42 9.01
CA GLU A 115 -15.82 5.41 9.31
C GLU A 115 -17.21 6.03 9.37
N THR A 116 -17.36 7.17 10.06
CA THR A 116 -18.62 7.92 10.13
C THR A 116 -19.00 8.46 8.75
N ALA A 117 -18.03 9.01 8.00
CA ALA A 117 -18.25 9.49 6.63
C ALA A 117 -18.79 8.38 5.73
N PHE A 118 -18.15 7.21 5.75
CA PHE A 118 -18.59 6.06 4.97
C PHE A 118 -20.02 5.64 5.33
N GLN A 119 -20.32 5.47 6.62
CA GLN A 119 -21.64 5.01 7.08
C GLN A 119 -22.77 5.93 6.61
N PHE A 120 -22.60 7.24 6.75
CA PHE A 120 -23.64 8.20 6.37
C PHE A 120 -23.77 8.39 4.86
N LEU A 121 -22.66 8.44 4.12
CA LEU A 121 -22.69 8.56 2.66
C LEU A 121 -23.23 7.29 1.99
N ASP A 122 -22.88 6.10 2.48
CA ASP A 122 -23.40 4.83 1.97
C ASP A 122 -24.91 4.66 2.26
N ALA A 123 -25.36 5.07 3.45
CA ALA A 123 -26.78 5.11 3.77
C ALA A 123 -27.55 6.10 2.87
N ALA A 124 -26.95 7.24 2.56
CA ALA A 124 -27.53 8.22 1.64
C ALA A 124 -27.60 7.67 0.22
N ASP A 125 -26.53 7.01 -0.28
CA ASP A 125 -26.47 6.38 -1.60
C ASP A 125 -27.49 5.25 -1.77
N SER A 126 -27.67 4.45 -0.71
CA SER A 126 -28.70 3.40 -0.64
C SER A 126 -30.13 3.97 -0.69
N ALA A 127 -30.33 5.17 -0.19
CA ALA A 127 -31.63 5.84 -0.19
C ALA A 127 -31.91 6.56 -1.53
N GLU A 128 -30.92 7.25 -2.09
CA GLU A 128 -31.00 8.00 -3.35
C GLU A 128 -29.61 8.07 -3.99
N PRO A 129 -29.45 7.79 -5.32
CA PRO A 129 -28.14 7.85 -5.96
C PRO A 129 -27.43 9.17 -5.73
N LEU A 130 -26.18 9.10 -5.30
CA LEU A 130 -25.36 10.27 -4.98
C LEU A 130 -24.94 11.05 -6.23
N GLY A 131 -24.71 12.35 -6.05
CA GLY A 131 -23.98 13.17 -7.01
C GLY A 131 -22.50 12.82 -7.03
N THR A 132 -21.79 13.29 -8.09
CA THR A 132 -20.37 12.94 -8.33
C THR A 132 -19.46 13.27 -7.15
N ALA A 133 -19.60 14.44 -6.55
CA ALA A 133 -18.77 14.87 -5.42
C ALA A 133 -18.95 13.95 -4.19
N ASP A 134 -20.20 13.59 -3.85
CA ASP A 134 -20.48 12.71 -2.72
C ASP A 134 -20.05 11.26 -3.00
N LEU A 135 -20.17 10.80 -4.25
CA LEU A 135 -19.62 9.50 -4.68
C LEU A 135 -18.11 9.43 -4.54
N GLU A 136 -17.39 10.51 -4.86
CA GLU A 136 -15.94 10.56 -4.68
C GLU A 136 -15.57 10.55 -3.20
N GLN A 137 -16.28 11.32 -2.34
CA GLN A 137 -16.07 11.28 -0.89
C GLN A 137 -16.37 9.91 -0.29
N LEU A 138 -17.47 9.25 -0.73
CA LEU A 138 -17.79 7.88 -0.30
C LEU A 138 -16.69 6.88 -0.73
N ALA A 139 -16.18 7.03 -1.94
CA ALA A 139 -15.08 6.20 -2.43
C ALA A 139 -13.80 6.39 -1.62
N ASP A 140 -13.44 7.64 -1.29
CA ASP A 140 -12.26 7.94 -0.49
C ASP A 140 -12.42 7.42 0.94
N ALA A 141 -13.59 7.64 1.58
CA ALA A 141 -13.88 7.06 2.88
C ALA A 141 -13.83 5.52 2.87
N GLY A 142 -14.31 4.89 1.79
CA GLY A 142 -14.19 3.44 1.57
C GLY A 142 -12.75 2.96 1.48
N MET A 143 -11.87 3.72 0.83
CA MET A 143 -10.44 3.43 0.76
C MET A 143 -9.79 3.44 2.17
N TRP A 144 -10.02 4.51 2.95
CA TRP A 144 -9.44 4.65 4.28
C TRP A 144 -10.01 3.67 5.32
N THR A 145 -11.17 3.08 5.05
CA THR A 145 -11.83 2.09 5.92
C THR A 145 -11.70 0.65 5.41
N ASN A 146 -10.75 0.40 4.47
CA ASN A 146 -10.47 -0.93 3.91
C ASN A 146 -11.66 -1.56 3.13
N ARG A 147 -12.55 -0.73 2.58
CA ARG A 147 -13.70 -1.15 1.75
C ARG A 147 -13.41 -0.92 0.26
N HIS A 148 -12.30 -1.52 -0.21
CA HIS A 148 -11.71 -1.22 -1.51
C HIS A 148 -12.61 -1.55 -2.71
N ASP A 149 -13.35 -2.66 -2.69
CA ASP A 149 -14.28 -3.01 -3.78
C ASP A 149 -15.42 -2.01 -3.90
N HIS A 150 -15.94 -1.54 -2.75
CA HIS A 150 -16.96 -0.49 -2.71
C HIS A 150 -16.40 0.85 -3.23
N SER A 151 -15.19 1.22 -2.80
CA SER A 151 -14.48 2.40 -3.29
C SER A 151 -14.33 2.38 -4.81
N LEU A 152 -13.85 1.26 -5.38
CA LEU A 152 -13.72 1.09 -6.83
C LEU A 152 -15.05 1.23 -7.57
N GLU A 153 -16.13 0.68 -7.04
CA GLU A 153 -17.45 0.80 -7.65
C GLU A 153 -17.93 2.25 -7.64
N CYS A 154 -17.79 2.96 -6.52
CA CYS A 154 -18.11 4.38 -6.44
C CYS A 154 -17.28 5.23 -7.42
N LYS A 155 -15.96 4.96 -7.54
CA LYS A 155 -15.09 5.64 -8.53
C LYS A 155 -15.54 5.36 -9.97
N ARG A 156 -15.93 4.12 -10.32
CA ARG A 156 -16.47 3.82 -11.65
C ARG A 156 -17.77 4.57 -11.95
N ARG A 157 -18.67 4.66 -10.97
CA ARG A 157 -19.94 5.42 -11.08
C ARG A 157 -19.65 6.92 -11.23
N ALA A 158 -18.73 7.48 -10.44
CA ALA A 158 -18.31 8.88 -10.55
C ALA A 158 -17.72 9.18 -11.93
N TYR A 159 -16.83 8.32 -12.43
CA TYR A 159 -16.27 8.42 -13.78
C TYR A 159 -17.35 8.49 -14.86
N GLN A 160 -18.35 7.59 -14.80
CA GLN A 160 -19.45 7.58 -15.76
C GLN A 160 -20.35 8.82 -15.65
N ALA A 161 -20.57 9.32 -14.42
CA ALA A 161 -21.35 10.52 -14.19
C ALA A 161 -20.65 11.76 -14.77
N HIS A 162 -19.35 11.93 -14.57
CA HIS A 162 -18.56 12.99 -15.20
C HIS A 162 -18.59 12.92 -16.74
N LEU A 163 -18.51 11.72 -17.33
CA LEU A 163 -18.61 11.58 -18.77
C LEU A 163 -19.98 12.01 -19.32
N ARG A 164 -21.08 11.67 -18.61
CA ARG A 164 -22.43 12.10 -19.01
C ARG A 164 -22.61 13.61 -18.89
N ALA A 165 -21.97 14.24 -17.91
CA ALA A 165 -21.97 15.69 -17.74
C ALA A 165 -21.07 16.43 -18.75
N GLY A 166 -20.17 15.72 -19.45
CA GLY A 166 -19.18 16.32 -20.33
C GLY A 166 -17.93 16.84 -19.60
N ASP A 167 -17.78 16.51 -18.32
CA ASP A 167 -16.70 16.95 -17.44
C ASP A 167 -15.44 16.10 -17.66
N THR A 168 -14.75 16.35 -18.78
CA THR A 168 -13.59 15.52 -19.21
C THR A 168 -12.44 15.54 -18.21
N VAL A 169 -12.14 16.70 -17.59
CA VAL A 169 -11.01 16.85 -16.67
C VAL A 169 -11.22 16.09 -15.35
N PRO A 170 -12.36 16.22 -14.65
CA PRO A 170 -12.66 15.37 -13.50
C PRO A 170 -12.72 13.87 -13.85
N ALA A 171 -13.31 13.51 -15.02
CA ALA A 171 -13.29 12.13 -15.47
C ALA A 171 -11.88 11.56 -15.62
N ALA A 172 -10.94 12.35 -16.17
CA ALA A 172 -9.54 11.94 -16.28
C ALA A 172 -8.87 11.76 -14.91
N ALA A 173 -9.14 12.64 -13.95
CA ALA A 173 -8.62 12.49 -12.58
C ALA A 173 -9.12 11.19 -11.92
N VAL A 174 -10.42 10.89 -12.03
CA VAL A 174 -10.97 9.61 -11.53
C VAL A 174 -10.37 8.41 -12.26
N ALA A 175 -10.13 8.51 -13.58
CA ALA A 175 -9.47 7.44 -14.34
C ALA A 175 -8.04 7.16 -13.86
N LEU A 176 -7.28 8.18 -13.46
CA LEU A 176 -5.94 8.02 -12.88
C LEU A 176 -6.01 7.28 -11.53
N ILE A 177 -6.97 7.62 -10.68
CA ILE A 177 -7.15 6.91 -9.41
C ILE A 177 -7.54 5.45 -9.66
N LEU A 178 -8.43 5.16 -10.61
CA LEU A 178 -8.76 3.79 -11.01
C LEU A 178 -7.53 3.05 -11.53
N ALA A 179 -6.66 3.70 -12.31
CA ALA A 179 -5.42 3.11 -12.80
C ALA A 179 -4.51 2.69 -11.63
N LEU A 180 -4.30 3.57 -10.64
CA LEU A 180 -3.48 3.28 -9.46
C LEU A 180 -4.08 2.14 -8.61
N HIS A 181 -5.40 2.13 -8.39
CA HIS A 181 -6.07 1.04 -7.67
C HIS A 181 -5.89 -0.33 -8.36
N HIS A 182 -6.12 -0.39 -9.67
CA HIS A 182 -5.93 -1.64 -10.43
C HIS A 182 -4.46 -2.08 -10.47
N TRP A 183 -3.52 -1.12 -10.41
CA TRP A 183 -2.11 -1.43 -10.30
C TRP A 183 -1.78 -2.16 -8.99
N GLY A 184 -2.20 -1.64 -7.85
CA GLY A 184 -1.99 -2.28 -6.54
C GLY A 184 -2.56 -3.71 -6.51
N ARG A 185 -3.67 -3.95 -7.18
CA ARG A 185 -4.28 -5.29 -7.34
C ARG A 185 -3.56 -6.19 -8.37
N ARG A 186 -2.48 -5.71 -8.99
CA ARG A 186 -1.73 -6.40 -10.06
C ARG A 186 -2.55 -6.69 -11.32
N GLU A 187 -3.62 -5.95 -11.53
CA GLU A 187 -4.45 -5.99 -12.73
C GLU A 187 -3.86 -5.06 -13.81
N PHE A 188 -2.58 -5.29 -14.18
CA PHE A 188 -1.75 -4.37 -14.96
C PHE A 188 -2.33 -3.97 -16.30
N ALA A 189 -3.01 -4.88 -17.01
CA ALA A 189 -3.66 -4.56 -18.29
C ALA A 189 -4.81 -3.57 -18.10
N VAL A 190 -5.61 -3.75 -17.03
CA VAL A 190 -6.72 -2.84 -16.69
C VAL A 190 -6.19 -1.49 -16.26
N ALA A 191 -5.16 -1.48 -15.39
CA ALA A 191 -4.48 -0.28 -14.94
C ALA A 191 -3.93 0.55 -16.12
N SER A 192 -3.21 -0.10 -17.05
CA SER A 192 -2.69 0.54 -18.27
C SER A 192 -3.80 1.08 -19.17
N GLY A 193 -4.94 0.39 -19.26
CA GLY A 193 -6.10 0.86 -20.01
C GLY A 193 -6.70 2.15 -19.43
N TRP A 194 -6.81 2.25 -18.10
CA TRP A 194 -7.26 3.46 -17.43
C TRP A 194 -6.27 4.61 -17.55
N LEU A 195 -4.97 4.34 -17.40
CA LEU A 195 -3.92 5.33 -17.59
C LEU A 195 -3.96 5.93 -19.01
N ALA A 196 -3.97 5.09 -20.06
CA ALA A 196 -4.04 5.54 -21.45
C ALA A 196 -5.33 6.33 -21.77
N LYS A 197 -6.42 6.03 -21.06
CA LYS A 197 -7.68 6.76 -21.20
C LYS A 197 -7.56 8.16 -20.61
N ALA A 198 -6.95 8.30 -19.41
CA ALA A 198 -6.69 9.59 -18.78
C ALA A 198 -5.72 10.44 -19.62
N GLU A 199 -4.63 9.86 -20.12
CA GLU A 199 -3.67 10.52 -21.01
C GLU A 199 -4.34 11.13 -22.24
N ARG A 200 -5.22 10.37 -22.87
CA ARG A 200 -5.96 10.82 -24.05
C ARG A 200 -6.94 11.95 -23.76
N GLN A 201 -7.59 11.91 -22.58
CA GLN A 201 -8.50 12.96 -22.13
C GLN A 201 -7.76 14.26 -21.79
N LEU A 202 -6.65 14.16 -21.04
CA LEU A 202 -5.85 15.30 -20.64
C LEU A 202 -5.04 15.89 -21.80
N GLY A 203 -4.61 15.07 -22.75
CA GLY A 203 -3.86 15.54 -23.92
C GLY A 203 -4.61 16.52 -24.84
N GLN A 204 -5.92 16.69 -24.62
CA GLN A 204 -6.77 17.61 -25.39
C GLN A 204 -7.12 18.90 -24.65
N VAL A 205 -6.66 19.05 -23.40
CA VAL A 205 -6.96 20.21 -22.56
C VAL A 205 -5.66 20.95 -22.19
N PRO A 206 -5.72 22.28 -22.02
CA PRO A 206 -4.55 23.02 -21.53
C PRO A 206 -4.15 22.58 -20.13
N ASP A 207 -2.97 23.02 -19.70
CA ASP A 207 -2.36 22.70 -18.41
C ASP A 207 -3.35 22.91 -17.24
N VAL A 208 -3.75 21.82 -16.61
CA VAL A 208 -4.66 21.78 -15.45
C VAL A 208 -4.07 20.87 -14.37
N LEU A 209 -4.52 21.03 -13.13
CA LEU A 209 -3.96 20.30 -11.98
C LEU A 209 -3.89 18.77 -12.15
N PRO A 210 -4.87 18.06 -12.78
CA PRO A 210 -4.75 16.62 -13.05
C PRO A 210 -3.55 16.18 -13.90
N HIS A 211 -2.86 17.10 -14.61
CA HIS A 211 -1.58 16.77 -15.24
C HIS A 211 -0.47 16.47 -14.23
N ALA A 212 -0.53 17.07 -13.03
CA ALA A 212 0.39 16.71 -11.95
C ALA A 212 0.12 15.28 -11.46
N LEU A 213 -1.15 14.90 -11.28
CA LEU A 213 -1.52 13.53 -10.92
C LEU A 213 -1.12 12.53 -12.02
N LEU A 214 -1.31 12.88 -13.30
CA LEU A 214 -0.84 12.07 -14.42
C LEU A 214 0.68 11.86 -14.37
N ALA A 215 1.43 12.93 -14.13
CA ALA A 215 2.89 12.83 -14.04
C ALA A 215 3.34 11.95 -12.85
N ILE A 216 2.68 12.05 -11.69
CA ILE A 216 2.92 11.17 -10.53
C ILE A 216 2.58 9.71 -10.88
N ALA A 217 1.45 9.44 -11.54
CA ALA A 217 1.12 8.10 -11.99
C ALA A 217 2.18 7.54 -12.95
N GLN A 218 2.62 8.32 -13.93
CA GLN A 218 3.69 7.92 -14.86
C GLN A 218 5.02 7.68 -14.13
N ALA A 219 5.37 8.50 -13.13
CA ALA A 219 6.55 8.29 -12.30
C ALA A 219 6.46 6.95 -11.53
N PHE A 220 5.28 6.62 -11.00
CA PHE A 220 5.03 5.35 -10.32
C PHE A 220 5.21 4.14 -11.24
N TRP A 221 4.72 4.22 -12.51
CA TRP A 221 4.97 3.17 -13.51
C TRP A 221 6.45 3.03 -13.89
N ALA A 222 7.15 4.15 -14.01
CA ALA A 222 8.59 4.16 -14.32
C ALA A 222 9.41 3.60 -13.15
N GLU A 223 9.04 3.91 -11.91
CA GLU A 223 9.66 3.35 -10.69
C GLU A 223 9.60 1.80 -10.71
N ALA A 224 8.44 1.23 -11.02
CA ALA A 224 8.28 -0.21 -11.10
C ALA A 224 9.14 -0.88 -12.20
N ALA A 225 9.52 -0.11 -13.21
CA ALA A 225 10.44 -0.53 -14.26
C ALA A 225 11.92 -0.18 -13.94
N ALA A 226 12.21 0.40 -12.76
CA ALA A 226 13.51 0.96 -12.39
C ALA A 226 14.08 1.99 -13.39
N ASP A 227 13.19 2.69 -14.14
CA ASP A 227 13.56 3.78 -15.03
C ASP A 227 13.61 5.12 -14.26
N TRP A 228 14.67 5.29 -13.48
CA TRP A 228 14.85 6.43 -12.60
C TRP A 228 14.99 7.76 -13.35
N ASN A 229 15.43 7.76 -14.61
CA ASN A 229 15.46 8.96 -15.43
C ASN A 229 14.04 9.47 -15.75
N THR A 230 13.15 8.57 -16.14
CA THR A 230 11.74 8.91 -16.36
C THR A 230 11.06 9.30 -15.05
N VAL A 231 11.32 8.62 -13.92
CA VAL A 231 10.81 9.05 -12.60
C VAL A 231 11.20 10.49 -12.32
N LEU A 232 12.48 10.84 -12.48
CA LEU A 232 13.01 12.18 -12.24
C LEU A 232 12.34 13.23 -13.14
N GLU A 233 12.20 12.93 -14.43
CA GLU A 233 11.54 13.83 -15.40
C GLU A 233 10.08 14.09 -15.00
N ARG A 234 9.32 13.04 -14.72
CA ARG A 234 7.90 13.12 -14.38
C ARG A 234 7.67 13.80 -13.03
N ALA A 235 8.50 13.50 -12.03
CA ALA A 235 8.45 14.16 -10.73
C ALA A 235 8.64 15.68 -10.82
N ARG A 236 9.62 16.15 -11.60
CA ARG A 236 9.86 17.57 -11.87
C ARG A 236 8.73 18.23 -12.65
N HIS A 237 8.15 17.50 -13.60
CA HIS A 237 6.96 17.98 -14.31
C HIS A 237 5.77 18.15 -13.36
N ALA A 238 5.51 17.19 -12.49
CA ALA A 238 4.46 17.27 -11.47
C ALA A 238 4.63 18.51 -10.57
N GLN A 239 5.85 18.76 -10.07
CA GLN A 239 6.15 19.97 -9.28
C GLN A 239 5.89 21.26 -10.07
N THR A 240 6.26 21.27 -11.34
CA THR A 240 6.06 22.46 -12.19
C THR A 240 4.59 22.79 -12.36
N VAL A 241 3.75 21.78 -12.62
CA VAL A 241 2.30 21.93 -12.71
C VAL A 241 1.72 22.31 -11.35
N ALA A 242 2.12 21.62 -10.27
CA ALA A 242 1.64 21.87 -8.91
C ALA A 242 1.87 23.32 -8.47
N ARG A 243 3.06 23.87 -8.70
CA ARG A 243 3.38 25.27 -8.39
C ARG A 243 2.52 26.27 -9.13
N ARG A 244 2.23 26.02 -10.42
CA ARG A 244 1.35 26.89 -11.23
C ARG A 244 -0.07 26.93 -10.68
N HIS A 245 -0.54 25.80 -10.14
CA HIS A 245 -1.90 25.67 -9.62
C HIS A 245 -1.99 25.82 -8.09
N GLY A 246 -0.88 26.10 -7.40
CA GLY A 246 -0.84 26.29 -5.95
C GLY A 246 -1.17 25.05 -5.13
N SER A 247 -0.86 23.85 -5.63
CA SER A 247 -1.13 22.60 -4.92
C SER A 247 0.10 22.12 -4.14
N ALA A 248 0.05 22.27 -2.81
CA ALA A 248 1.08 21.76 -1.91
C ALA A 248 1.22 20.23 -1.98
N ASP A 249 0.11 19.51 -2.11
CA ASP A 249 0.09 18.05 -2.17
C ASP A 249 0.90 17.52 -3.35
N PHE A 250 0.60 17.97 -4.58
CA PHE A 250 1.32 17.50 -5.77
C PHE A 250 2.75 18.02 -5.84
N GLU A 251 3.06 19.18 -5.26
CA GLU A 251 4.45 19.64 -5.13
C GLU A 251 5.24 18.71 -4.21
N ALA A 252 4.71 18.37 -3.02
CA ALA A 252 5.34 17.46 -2.09
C ALA A 252 5.49 16.03 -2.65
N LEU A 253 4.48 15.52 -3.35
CA LEU A 253 4.56 14.25 -4.06
C LEU A 253 5.67 14.27 -5.11
N GLY A 254 5.74 15.31 -5.93
CA GLY A 254 6.82 15.47 -6.89
C GLY A 254 8.20 15.52 -6.23
N CYS A 255 8.35 16.26 -5.11
CA CYS A 255 9.59 16.26 -4.33
C CYS A 255 9.96 14.90 -3.80
N ALA A 256 8.98 14.11 -3.32
CA ALA A 256 9.23 12.78 -2.79
C ALA A 256 9.69 11.79 -3.89
N PHE A 257 9.06 11.79 -5.06
CA PHE A 257 9.50 10.97 -6.20
C PHE A 257 10.85 11.42 -6.78
N GLU A 258 11.10 12.73 -6.88
CA GLU A 258 12.41 13.27 -7.28
C GLU A 258 13.49 12.85 -6.28
N GLY A 259 13.21 12.98 -4.98
CA GLY A 259 14.11 12.59 -3.92
C GLY A 259 14.47 11.09 -3.99
N LEU A 260 13.47 10.22 -4.17
CA LEU A 260 13.68 8.79 -4.35
C LEU A 260 14.53 8.51 -5.60
N ALA A 261 14.21 9.10 -6.75
CA ALA A 261 14.96 8.89 -7.98
C ALA A 261 16.44 9.31 -7.83
N LEU A 262 16.71 10.46 -7.23
CA LEU A 262 18.07 10.93 -6.97
C LEU A 262 18.85 9.99 -6.04
N THR A 263 18.22 9.45 -5.00
CA THR A 263 18.87 8.47 -4.12
C THR A 263 19.23 7.20 -4.88
N GLN A 264 18.36 6.69 -5.73
CA GLN A 264 18.61 5.51 -6.55
C GLN A 264 19.73 5.75 -7.58
N MET A 265 19.85 6.95 -8.11
CA MET A 265 20.89 7.36 -9.03
C MET A 265 22.25 7.66 -8.36
N GLY A 266 22.33 7.59 -7.02
CA GLY A 266 23.55 7.84 -6.24
C GLY A 266 23.72 9.28 -5.77
N GLU A 267 22.80 10.19 -6.11
CA GLU A 267 22.78 11.58 -5.64
C GLU A 267 22.12 11.67 -4.24
N VAL A 268 22.60 10.83 -3.32
CA VAL A 268 21.96 10.55 -2.00
C VAL A 268 21.70 11.82 -1.20
N ALA A 269 22.68 12.72 -1.09
CA ALA A 269 22.53 13.93 -0.28
C ALA A 269 21.46 14.89 -0.83
N ALA A 270 21.34 14.98 -2.15
CA ALA A 270 20.33 15.81 -2.79
C ALA A 270 18.94 15.16 -2.66
N GLY A 271 18.83 13.85 -2.88
CA GLY A 271 17.58 13.11 -2.79
C GLY A 271 17.01 13.11 -1.37
N MET A 272 17.84 12.78 -0.38
CA MET A 272 17.39 12.76 1.02
C MET A 272 16.96 14.13 1.54
N ARG A 273 17.60 15.20 1.09
CA ARG A 273 17.16 16.56 1.45
C ARG A 273 15.75 16.88 0.94
N LEU A 274 15.42 16.47 -0.30
CA LEU A 274 14.08 16.68 -0.84
C LEU A 274 13.02 15.85 -0.09
N LEU A 275 13.38 14.61 0.28
CA LEU A 275 12.51 13.75 1.09
C LEU A 275 12.30 14.34 2.49
N ASP A 276 13.36 14.84 3.15
CA ASP A 276 13.25 15.49 4.46
C ASP A 276 12.36 16.75 4.38
N GLU A 277 12.48 17.56 3.32
CA GLU A 277 11.65 18.74 3.09
C GLU A 277 10.17 18.36 2.92
N ALA A 278 9.88 17.34 2.11
CA ALA A 278 8.52 16.85 1.90
C ALA A 278 7.92 16.29 3.20
N MET A 279 8.70 15.56 4.00
CA MET A 279 8.28 15.04 5.30
C MET A 279 8.03 16.16 6.33
N ALA A 280 8.84 17.22 6.32
CA ALA A 280 8.59 18.37 7.19
C ALA A 280 7.26 19.05 6.85
N GLY A 281 6.91 19.13 5.55
CA GLY A 281 5.59 19.61 5.09
C GLY A 281 4.43 18.72 5.57
N ALA A 282 4.62 17.41 5.51
CA ALA A 282 3.63 16.42 5.99
C ALA A 282 3.40 16.54 7.51
N LEU A 283 4.47 16.59 8.31
CA LEU A 283 4.37 16.77 9.77
C LEU A 283 3.78 18.12 10.17
N GLY A 284 4.02 19.17 9.38
CA GLY A 284 3.47 20.49 9.59
C GLY A 284 1.97 20.61 9.31
N GLY A 285 1.30 19.53 8.84
CA GLY A 285 -0.13 19.52 8.53
C GLY A 285 -0.48 20.36 7.28
N ALA A 286 0.51 20.63 6.42
CA ALA A 286 0.31 21.40 5.19
C ALA A 286 -0.26 20.55 4.04
N LEU A 287 -0.25 19.23 4.18
CA LEU A 287 -0.64 18.27 3.14
C LEU A 287 -1.92 17.54 3.53
N GLY A 288 -2.69 17.17 2.49
CA GLY A 288 -3.83 16.27 2.65
C GLY A 288 -3.40 14.84 3.04
N PRO A 289 -4.34 14.02 3.57
CA PRO A 289 -4.01 12.69 4.12
C PRO A 289 -3.30 11.75 3.13
N LEU A 290 -3.74 11.74 1.87
CA LEU A 290 -3.15 10.87 0.85
C LEU A 290 -1.71 11.28 0.51
N ALA A 291 -1.47 12.58 0.29
CA ALA A 291 -0.14 13.09 0.00
C ALA A 291 0.81 12.84 1.18
N THR A 292 0.34 13.08 2.40
CA THR A 292 1.08 12.78 3.64
C THR A 292 1.49 11.31 3.70
N GLY A 293 0.55 10.38 3.48
CA GLY A 293 0.84 8.93 3.50
C GLY A 293 1.84 8.51 2.42
N VAL A 294 1.70 9.01 1.18
CA VAL A 294 2.63 8.69 0.09
C VAL A 294 4.02 9.26 0.35
N VAL A 295 4.13 10.51 0.80
CA VAL A 295 5.43 11.13 1.15
C VAL A 295 6.15 10.32 2.24
N TYR A 296 5.44 9.92 3.29
CA TYR A 296 5.99 9.07 4.34
C TYR A 296 6.45 7.71 3.79
N CYS A 297 5.64 7.08 2.95
CA CYS A 297 5.99 5.81 2.30
C CYS A 297 7.28 5.95 1.46
N ARG A 298 7.40 6.99 0.62
CA ARG A 298 8.61 7.23 -0.20
C ARG A 298 9.85 7.50 0.64
N MET A 299 9.73 8.20 1.76
CA MET A 299 10.83 8.37 2.72
C MET A 299 11.30 7.01 3.26
N LEU A 300 10.37 6.15 3.70
CA LEU A 300 10.73 4.83 4.21
C LEU A 300 11.34 3.95 3.12
N CYS A 301 10.81 3.95 1.89
CA CYS A 301 11.40 3.25 0.75
C CYS A 301 12.87 3.67 0.55
N ALA A 302 13.14 4.97 0.46
CA ALA A 302 14.50 5.48 0.27
C ALA A 302 15.43 5.07 1.43
N CYS A 303 14.95 5.14 2.67
CA CYS A 303 15.73 4.71 3.85
C CYS A 303 16.02 3.21 3.82
N ILE A 304 15.06 2.38 3.44
CA ILE A 304 15.22 0.91 3.35
C ILE A 304 16.21 0.56 2.25
N ASP A 305 16.11 1.18 1.08
CA ASP A 305 17.00 0.93 -0.06
C ASP A 305 18.45 1.34 0.25
N LEU A 306 18.61 2.52 0.87
CA LEU A 306 19.91 3.00 1.35
C LEU A 306 20.38 2.29 2.62
N GLN A 307 19.52 1.47 3.23
CA GLN A 307 19.70 0.86 4.55
C GLN A 307 19.99 1.91 5.65
N ASP A 308 19.44 3.12 5.52
CA ASP A 308 19.58 4.19 6.53
C ASP A 308 18.49 4.06 7.61
N PHE A 309 18.59 2.98 8.40
CA PHE A 309 17.60 2.67 9.44
C PHE A 309 17.59 3.68 10.59
N GLY A 310 18.70 4.40 10.81
CA GLY A 310 18.75 5.48 11.79
C GLY A 310 17.79 6.61 11.43
N ARG A 311 17.80 7.06 10.18
CA ARG A 311 16.88 8.09 9.67
C ARG A 311 15.44 7.58 9.60
N ALA A 312 15.24 6.34 9.18
CA ALA A 312 13.91 5.73 9.18
C ALA A 312 13.29 5.70 10.59
N ASP A 313 14.07 5.34 11.61
CA ASP A 313 13.64 5.34 13.01
C ASP A 313 13.30 6.75 13.53
N GLU A 314 14.12 7.76 13.19
CA GLU A 314 13.85 9.16 13.53
C GLU A 314 12.53 9.65 12.94
N TRP A 315 12.28 9.42 11.64
CA TRP A 315 11.04 9.80 11.00
C TRP A 315 9.82 8.99 11.49
N THR A 316 9.99 7.69 11.74
CA THR A 316 8.93 6.85 12.30
C THR A 316 8.54 7.30 13.71
N THR A 317 9.51 7.69 14.52
CA THR A 317 9.27 8.25 15.86
C THR A 317 8.53 9.59 15.76
N ALA A 318 9.00 10.50 14.91
CA ALA A 318 8.35 11.79 14.69
C ALA A 318 6.90 11.65 14.20
N VAL A 319 6.62 10.68 13.32
CA VAL A 319 5.27 10.34 12.86
C VAL A 319 4.42 9.79 14.01
N SER A 320 4.96 8.91 14.85
CA SER A 320 4.24 8.33 15.99
C SER A 320 3.87 9.38 17.03
N ASP A 321 4.76 10.34 17.30
CA ASP A 321 4.51 11.45 18.23
C ASP A 321 3.44 12.41 17.73
N ASN A 322 3.17 12.42 16.42
CA ASN A 322 2.16 13.24 15.74
C ASN A 322 1.00 12.42 15.17
N ALA A 323 0.70 11.25 15.73
CA ALA A 323 -0.29 10.29 15.21
C ALA A 323 -1.73 10.84 15.04
N SER A 324 -2.04 11.99 15.66
CA SER A 324 -3.32 12.69 15.46
C SER A 324 -3.43 13.44 14.12
N THR A 325 -2.31 13.64 13.40
CA THR A 325 -2.33 14.29 12.08
C THR A 325 -2.88 13.31 11.04
N PRO A 326 -3.94 13.68 10.30
CA PRO A 326 -4.52 12.81 9.27
C PRO A 326 -3.48 12.39 8.23
N GLY A 327 -3.48 11.11 7.86
CA GLY A 327 -2.55 10.52 6.89
C GLY A 327 -1.18 10.14 7.45
N LEU A 328 -0.75 10.63 8.64
CA LEU A 328 0.52 10.22 9.25
C LEU A 328 0.50 8.78 9.77
N ALA A 329 -0.67 8.18 10.00
CA ALA A 329 -0.75 6.73 10.21
C ALA A 329 -0.24 5.93 9.01
N GLY A 330 -0.06 6.60 7.89
CA GLY A 330 0.38 6.07 6.62
C GLY A 330 -0.77 5.47 5.80
N LEU A 331 -0.43 5.01 4.62
CA LEU A 331 -1.36 4.25 3.78
C LEU A 331 -1.60 2.88 4.43
N PRO A 332 -2.85 2.41 4.52
CA PRO A 332 -3.18 1.10 5.07
C PRO A 332 -2.38 -0.01 4.35
N GLY A 333 -1.74 -0.89 5.12
CA GLY A 333 -0.92 -1.97 4.59
C GLY A 333 0.50 -1.56 4.18
N ASP A 334 0.66 -0.58 3.29
CA ASP A 334 1.95 -0.19 2.68
C ASP A 334 2.95 0.32 3.73
N CYS A 335 2.57 1.35 4.47
CA CYS A 335 3.48 1.95 5.45
C CYS A 335 3.77 1.01 6.63
N ARG A 336 2.84 0.10 6.98
CA ARG A 336 3.08 -0.94 7.99
C ARG A 336 4.13 -1.93 7.55
N THR A 337 4.14 -2.33 6.28
CA THR A 337 5.17 -3.21 5.70
C THR A 337 6.55 -2.57 5.83
N HIS A 338 6.69 -1.30 5.46
CA HIS A 338 7.95 -0.58 5.60
C HIS A 338 8.36 -0.39 7.07
N ARG A 339 7.41 -0.12 7.97
CA ARG A 339 7.69 -0.04 9.41
C ARG A 339 8.15 -1.38 9.97
N ALA A 340 7.56 -2.50 9.53
CA ALA A 340 8.03 -3.84 9.92
C ALA A 340 9.48 -4.07 9.51
N ALA A 341 9.87 -3.65 8.29
CA ALA A 341 11.26 -3.72 7.83
C ALA A 341 12.21 -2.89 8.71
N VAL A 342 11.84 -1.67 9.09
CA VAL A 342 12.64 -0.83 10.01
C VAL A 342 12.76 -1.46 11.37
N LEU A 343 11.67 -1.96 11.95
CA LEU A 343 11.66 -2.62 13.26
C LEU A 343 12.48 -3.92 13.27
N LEU A 344 12.43 -4.70 12.19
CA LEU A 344 13.30 -5.87 12.03
C LEU A 344 14.78 -5.50 12.12
N ARG A 345 15.22 -4.46 11.40
CA ARG A 345 16.63 -4.04 11.36
C ARG A 345 17.09 -3.40 12.67
N SER A 346 16.23 -2.67 13.35
CA SER A 346 16.52 -2.09 14.68
C SER A 346 16.52 -3.11 15.82
N GLY A 347 16.08 -4.36 15.55
CA GLY A 347 16.03 -5.44 16.52
C GLY A 347 14.75 -5.51 17.35
N ALA A 348 13.73 -4.73 17.03
CA ALA A 348 12.40 -4.76 17.65
C ALA A 348 11.51 -5.83 16.97
N TRP A 349 11.96 -7.09 16.97
CA TRP A 349 11.38 -8.17 16.17
C TRP A 349 9.94 -8.52 16.55
N ALA A 350 9.59 -8.47 17.83
CA ALA A 350 8.22 -8.74 18.29
C ALA A 350 7.23 -7.69 17.74
N GLU A 351 7.61 -6.42 17.80
CA GLU A 351 6.81 -5.31 17.27
C GLU A 351 6.77 -5.35 15.73
N GLY A 352 7.91 -5.67 15.10
CA GLY A 352 8.00 -5.86 13.65
C GLY A 352 7.08 -6.97 13.14
N ALA A 353 6.99 -8.10 13.85
CA ALA A 353 6.07 -9.17 13.50
C ALA A 353 4.60 -8.73 13.59
N VAL A 354 4.22 -7.99 14.64
CA VAL A 354 2.86 -7.46 14.80
C VAL A 354 2.51 -6.48 13.68
N GLU A 355 3.45 -5.59 13.31
CA GLU A 355 3.20 -4.65 12.19
C GLU A 355 3.09 -5.40 10.85
N ALA A 356 3.91 -6.41 10.59
CA ALA A 356 3.83 -7.22 9.38
C ALA A 356 2.53 -8.04 9.32
N GLU A 357 2.09 -8.64 10.44
CA GLU A 357 0.82 -9.37 10.51
C GLU A 357 -0.39 -8.44 10.26
N ARG A 358 -0.36 -7.22 10.79
CA ARG A 358 -1.37 -6.21 10.48
C ARG A 358 -1.33 -5.77 9.01
N ALA A 359 -0.13 -5.58 8.45
CA ALA A 359 0.02 -5.27 7.04
C ALA A 359 -0.60 -6.35 6.14
N VAL A 360 -0.40 -7.63 6.47
CA VAL A 360 -1.04 -8.75 5.77
C VAL A 360 -2.56 -8.63 5.77
N LEU A 361 -3.17 -8.28 6.90
CA LEU A 361 -4.63 -8.13 6.99
C LEU A 361 -5.15 -6.93 6.19
N GLU A 362 -4.44 -5.81 6.23
CA GLU A 362 -4.85 -4.57 5.54
C GLU A 362 -4.59 -4.63 4.03
N ALA A 363 -3.45 -5.20 3.58
CA ALA A 363 -3.09 -5.27 2.18
C ALA A 363 -3.84 -6.37 1.38
N ALA A 364 -4.42 -7.35 2.05
CA ALA A 364 -4.96 -8.57 1.43
C ALA A 364 -5.99 -8.33 0.31
N THR A 365 -6.69 -7.20 0.32
CA THR A 365 -7.74 -6.87 -0.66
C THR A 365 -7.35 -5.73 -1.61
N PHE A 366 -6.26 -5.04 -1.34
CA PHE A 366 -5.94 -3.78 -2.02
C PHE A 366 -4.59 -3.79 -2.71
N ASP A 367 -3.50 -4.13 -1.99
CA ASP A 367 -2.14 -4.10 -2.53
C ASP A 367 -1.43 -5.43 -2.35
N LEU A 368 -1.53 -6.25 -3.39
CA LEU A 368 -0.92 -7.57 -3.40
C LEU A 368 0.62 -7.52 -3.44
N THR A 369 1.22 -6.41 -3.86
CA THR A 369 2.68 -6.24 -3.86
C THR A 369 3.19 -6.07 -2.44
N HIS A 370 2.60 -5.15 -1.67
CA HIS A 370 2.95 -4.97 -0.26
C HIS A 370 2.56 -6.16 0.60
N LEU A 371 1.50 -6.89 0.23
CA LEU A 371 1.17 -8.16 0.88
C LEU A 371 2.31 -9.18 0.77
N GLY A 372 2.89 -9.33 -0.43
CA GLY A 372 4.05 -10.20 -0.63
C GLY A 372 5.26 -9.75 0.21
N MET A 373 5.56 -8.45 0.21
CA MET A 373 6.65 -7.88 1.01
C MET A 373 6.43 -8.08 2.52
N ALA A 374 5.21 -7.92 3.04
CA ALA A 374 4.90 -8.15 4.44
C ALA A 374 5.19 -9.60 4.86
N PHE A 375 4.87 -10.58 4.02
CA PHE A 375 5.25 -11.97 4.24
C PHE A 375 6.78 -12.17 4.21
N SER A 376 7.51 -11.46 3.36
CA SER A 376 8.99 -11.51 3.35
C SER A 376 9.60 -10.99 4.64
N GLU A 377 9.07 -9.90 5.21
CA GLU A 377 9.53 -9.39 6.51
C GLU A 377 9.24 -10.38 7.65
N LEU A 378 8.04 -10.99 7.67
CA LEU A 378 7.71 -12.07 8.62
C LEU A 378 8.67 -13.25 8.49
N ALA A 379 8.98 -13.67 7.28
CA ALA A 379 9.90 -14.77 7.01
C ALA A 379 11.30 -14.48 7.59
N GLU A 380 11.82 -13.28 7.39
CA GLU A 380 13.14 -12.91 7.90
C GLU A 380 13.17 -12.87 9.44
N ILE A 381 12.12 -12.36 10.09
CA ILE A 381 11.99 -12.40 11.56
C ILE A 381 12.00 -13.86 12.06
N ARG A 382 11.17 -14.74 11.47
CA ARG A 382 11.08 -16.16 11.85
C ARG A 382 12.40 -16.90 11.62
N LEU A 383 13.06 -16.64 10.49
CA LEU A 383 14.38 -17.20 10.18
C LEU A 383 15.41 -16.83 11.26
N ARG A 384 15.51 -15.56 11.64
CA ARG A 384 16.44 -15.09 12.66
C ARG A 384 16.13 -15.64 14.05
N GLN A 385 14.87 -15.94 14.35
CA GLN A 385 14.41 -16.62 15.57
C GLN A 385 14.68 -18.13 15.57
N GLY A 386 14.96 -18.73 14.39
CA GLY A 386 15.18 -20.16 14.23
C GLY A 386 13.93 -20.99 13.94
N ASP A 387 12.78 -20.33 13.71
CA ASP A 387 11.55 -20.96 13.27
C ASP A 387 11.56 -21.11 11.74
N TYR A 388 12.31 -22.10 11.26
CA TYR A 388 12.56 -22.31 9.84
C TYR A 388 11.32 -22.76 9.05
N ASP A 389 10.39 -23.45 9.71
CA ASP A 389 9.17 -23.91 9.05
C ASP A 389 8.20 -22.75 8.85
N ALA A 390 8.00 -21.90 9.85
CA ALA A 390 7.21 -20.68 9.70
C ALA A 390 7.85 -19.69 8.71
N ALA A 391 9.19 -19.61 8.66
CA ALA A 391 9.89 -18.80 7.67
C ALA A 391 9.63 -19.29 6.24
N GLU A 392 9.68 -20.62 6.01
CA GLU A 392 9.39 -21.20 4.70
C GLU A 392 7.96 -20.97 4.26
N GLU A 393 6.99 -21.18 5.15
CA GLU A 393 5.57 -20.91 4.88
C GLU A 393 5.37 -19.44 4.47
N ALA A 394 5.95 -18.50 5.19
CA ALA A 394 5.86 -17.08 4.86
C ALA A 394 6.51 -16.76 3.50
N LEU A 395 7.69 -17.35 3.16
CA LEU A 395 8.32 -17.18 1.85
C LEU A 395 7.49 -17.76 0.71
N LEU A 396 6.81 -18.88 0.92
CA LEU A 396 5.90 -19.45 -0.08
C LEU A 396 4.72 -18.49 -0.34
N ARG A 397 4.15 -17.93 0.72
CA ARG A 397 3.10 -16.90 0.60
C ARG A 397 3.60 -15.64 -0.10
N ALA A 398 4.79 -15.12 0.26
CA ALA A 398 5.39 -13.97 -0.40
C ALA A 398 5.49 -14.18 -1.93
N ARG A 399 5.94 -15.35 -2.37
CA ARG A 399 6.03 -15.69 -3.80
C ARG A 399 4.67 -15.83 -4.48
N GLU A 400 3.68 -16.39 -3.80
CA GLU A 400 2.30 -16.51 -4.30
C GLU A 400 1.73 -15.12 -4.63
N PHE A 401 2.00 -14.12 -3.78
CA PHE A 401 1.60 -12.74 -4.01
C PHE A 401 2.59 -11.95 -4.89
N GLY A 402 3.58 -12.66 -5.47
CA GLY A 402 4.46 -12.14 -6.51
C GLY A 402 5.58 -11.24 -6.01
N ASP A 403 5.95 -11.36 -4.74
CA ASP A 403 7.20 -10.78 -4.28
C ASP A 403 8.38 -11.57 -4.91
N CYS A 404 9.05 -10.92 -5.85
CA CYS A 404 10.29 -11.44 -6.43
C CYS A 404 11.50 -11.19 -5.52
N GLY A 405 11.32 -10.39 -4.45
CA GLY A 405 12.35 -9.97 -3.51
C GLY A 405 12.54 -10.94 -2.32
N VAL A 406 12.02 -12.17 -2.39
CA VAL A 406 12.19 -13.18 -1.32
C VAL A 406 13.66 -13.52 -1.02
N GLU A 407 14.55 -13.24 -1.94
CA GLU A 407 15.98 -13.24 -1.68
C GLU A 407 16.40 -11.92 -0.97
N PRO A 408 17.31 -11.92 -0.03
CA PRO A 408 18.23 -12.99 0.37
C PRO A 408 17.67 -14.02 1.37
N CYS A 409 16.45 -13.81 1.93
CA CYS A 409 15.93 -14.64 3.03
C CYS A 409 15.82 -16.13 2.67
N LEU A 410 15.37 -16.47 1.44
CA LEU A 410 15.28 -17.85 0.98
C LEU A 410 16.67 -18.52 0.90
N THR A 411 17.68 -17.79 0.45
CA THR A 411 19.06 -18.28 0.43
C THR A 411 19.56 -18.56 1.86
N LEU A 412 19.34 -17.65 2.79
CA LEU A 412 19.71 -17.84 4.19
C LEU A 412 18.98 -19.04 4.83
N LEU A 413 17.72 -19.24 4.53
CA LEU A 413 16.96 -20.42 4.98
C LEU A 413 17.57 -21.74 4.44
N ARG A 414 17.96 -21.79 3.16
CA ARG A 414 18.65 -22.93 2.57
C ARG A 414 19.99 -23.20 3.25
N LEU A 415 20.78 -22.16 3.51
CA LEU A 415 22.04 -22.29 4.26
C LEU A 415 21.81 -22.84 5.66
N ALA A 416 20.81 -22.35 6.40
CA ALA A 416 20.44 -22.83 7.72
C ALA A 416 20.03 -24.30 7.74
N ARG A 417 19.46 -24.80 6.65
CA ARG A 417 19.10 -26.22 6.45
C ARG A 417 20.23 -27.06 5.83
N GLY A 418 21.39 -26.48 5.55
CA GLY A 418 22.56 -27.18 5.00
C GLY A 418 22.54 -27.35 3.47
N ASP A 419 21.59 -26.78 2.74
CA ASP A 419 21.53 -26.78 1.28
C ASP A 419 22.38 -25.65 0.69
N VAL A 420 23.70 -25.81 0.78
CA VAL A 420 24.69 -24.81 0.27
C VAL A 420 24.61 -24.67 -1.24
N THR A 421 24.36 -25.78 -1.97
CA THR A 421 24.29 -25.76 -3.43
C THR A 421 23.06 -25.00 -3.93
N GLY A 422 21.87 -25.31 -3.38
CA GLY A 422 20.64 -24.61 -3.73
C GLY A 422 20.67 -23.14 -3.33
N ALA A 423 21.32 -22.82 -2.20
CA ALA A 423 21.56 -21.44 -1.78
C ALA A 423 22.41 -20.67 -2.79
N GLY A 424 23.54 -21.24 -3.24
CA GLY A 424 24.42 -20.63 -4.24
C GLY A 424 23.71 -20.35 -5.56
N LEU A 425 22.95 -21.32 -6.09
CA LEU A 425 22.18 -21.15 -7.32
C LEU A 425 21.09 -20.08 -7.19
N GLY A 426 20.39 -20.05 -6.05
CA GLY A 426 19.31 -19.07 -5.79
C GLY A 426 19.84 -17.64 -5.79
N ILE A 427 20.89 -17.37 -5.01
CA ILE A 427 21.46 -16.03 -4.92
C ILE A 427 22.12 -15.55 -6.22
N ASP A 428 22.73 -16.46 -6.99
CA ASP A 428 23.31 -16.12 -8.30
C ASP A 428 22.22 -15.76 -9.31
N THR A 429 21.10 -16.49 -9.28
CA THR A 429 19.94 -16.16 -10.12
C THR A 429 19.36 -14.79 -9.75
N ALA A 430 19.22 -14.49 -8.45
CA ALA A 430 18.75 -13.20 -7.99
C ALA A 430 19.68 -12.05 -8.38
N LEU A 431 20.99 -12.23 -8.23
CA LEU A 431 21.99 -11.24 -8.66
C LEU A 431 22.00 -11.02 -10.18
N ALA A 432 21.77 -12.06 -10.97
CA ALA A 432 21.66 -11.93 -12.43
C ALA A 432 20.40 -11.16 -12.87
N ALA A 433 19.33 -11.24 -12.10
CA ALA A 433 18.08 -10.51 -12.33
C ALA A 433 18.10 -9.08 -11.78
N ALA A 434 18.97 -8.77 -10.82
CA ALA A 434 19.08 -7.46 -10.20
C ALA A 434 19.64 -6.42 -11.17
N SER A 435 18.83 -5.41 -11.51
CA SER A 435 19.15 -4.38 -12.50
C SER A 435 19.79 -3.13 -11.88
N ASP A 436 19.55 -2.84 -10.61
CA ASP A 436 20.08 -1.67 -9.93
C ASP A 436 21.12 -2.02 -8.85
N ARG A 437 21.94 -1.03 -8.51
CA ARG A 437 23.08 -1.21 -7.60
C ARG A 437 22.66 -1.42 -6.14
N LEU A 438 21.58 -0.79 -5.68
CA LEU A 438 21.10 -0.94 -4.30
C LEU A 438 20.46 -2.32 -4.08
N GLN A 439 19.72 -2.81 -5.07
CA GLN A 439 19.22 -4.18 -5.05
C GLN A 439 20.36 -5.19 -4.97
N ARG A 440 21.42 -5.01 -5.78
CA ARG A 440 22.63 -5.85 -5.70
C ARG A 440 23.30 -5.78 -4.34
N ALA A 441 23.46 -4.56 -3.77
CA ALA A 441 24.06 -4.38 -2.44
C ALA A 441 23.31 -5.13 -1.34
N ARG A 442 21.97 -5.30 -1.48
CA ARG A 442 21.15 -6.09 -0.55
C ARG A 442 21.44 -7.61 -0.66
N LEU A 443 21.76 -8.10 -1.85
CA LEU A 443 22.00 -9.53 -2.13
C LEU A 443 23.46 -9.95 -1.86
N LEU A 444 24.41 -9.07 -2.09
CA LEU A 444 25.86 -9.37 -2.01
C LEU A 444 26.33 -9.93 -0.67
N PRO A 445 25.87 -9.45 0.51
CA PRO A 445 26.26 -10.04 1.80
C PRO A 445 25.94 -11.54 1.89
N THR A 446 24.74 -11.92 1.45
CA THR A 446 24.30 -13.34 1.43
C THR A 446 25.05 -14.15 0.37
N LYS A 447 25.40 -13.56 -0.78
CA LYS A 447 26.29 -14.21 -1.78
C LYS A 447 27.65 -14.51 -1.17
N ILE A 448 28.21 -13.58 -0.41
CA ILE A 448 29.52 -13.76 0.25
C ILE A 448 29.44 -14.91 1.26
N GLU A 449 28.42 -14.93 2.12
CA GLU A 449 28.20 -16.00 3.09
C GLU A 449 28.07 -17.37 2.41
N ALA A 450 27.21 -17.47 1.40
CA ALA A 450 27.00 -18.70 0.64
C ALA A 450 28.30 -19.17 -0.05
N SER A 451 29.09 -18.25 -0.60
CA SER A 451 30.36 -18.58 -1.26
C SER A 451 31.42 -19.06 -0.26
N LEU A 452 31.51 -18.44 0.92
CA LEU A 452 32.45 -18.87 1.96
C LEU A 452 32.07 -20.26 2.50
N LEU A 453 30.80 -20.53 2.73
CA LEU A 453 30.33 -21.84 3.16
C LEU A 453 30.51 -22.93 2.08
N ALA A 454 30.47 -22.56 0.80
CA ALA A 454 30.79 -23.43 -0.31
C ALA A 454 32.30 -23.66 -0.52
N GLY A 455 33.16 -23.04 0.28
CA GLY A 455 34.63 -23.12 0.14
C GLY A 455 35.18 -22.39 -1.09
N ASN A 456 34.49 -21.34 -1.56
CA ASN A 456 34.89 -20.51 -2.71
C ASN A 456 35.20 -19.06 -2.28
N PRO A 457 36.36 -18.82 -1.66
CA PRO A 457 36.75 -17.48 -1.20
C PRO A 457 36.99 -16.48 -2.34
N GLU A 458 37.33 -16.94 -3.55
CA GLU A 458 37.51 -16.07 -4.72
C GLU A 458 36.18 -15.41 -5.12
N ALA A 459 35.08 -16.18 -5.18
CA ALA A 459 33.76 -15.65 -5.47
C ALA A 459 33.29 -14.71 -4.37
N ALA A 460 33.58 -15.03 -3.11
CA ALA A 460 33.29 -14.16 -1.98
C ALA A 460 34.07 -12.84 -2.07
N ALA A 461 35.34 -12.87 -2.43
CA ALA A 461 36.18 -11.68 -2.59
C ALA A 461 35.67 -10.77 -3.73
N ALA A 462 35.29 -11.35 -4.86
CA ALA A 462 34.71 -10.60 -5.99
C ALA A 462 33.41 -9.88 -5.57
N ALA A 463 32.51 -10.58 -4.85
CA ALA A 463 31.27 -10.00 -4.33
C ALA A 463 31.53 -8.91 -3.27
N ALA A 464 32.54 -9.08 -2.43
CA ALA A 464 32.92 -8.07 -1.43
C ALA A 464 33.47 -6.80 -2.09
N THR A 465 34.29 -6.95 -3.17
CA THR A 465 34.79 -5.81 -3.94
C THR A 465 33.64 -5.02 -4.58
N GLU A 466 32.70 -5.70 -5.21
CA GLU A 466 31.50 -5.04 -5.77
C GLU A 466 30.72 -4.28 -4.69
N LEU A 467 30.54 -4.88 -3.51
CA LEU A 467 29.86 -4.22 -2.40
C LEU A 467 30.61 -2.98 -1.90
N GLU A 468 31.96 -3.01 -1.83
CA GLU A 468 32.78 -1.84 -1.49
C GLU A 468 32.61 -0.70 -2.52
N GLU A 469 32.58 -1.01 -3.81
CA GLU A 469 32.35 -0.03 -4.87
C GLU A 469 30.97 0.63 -4.76
N ILE A 470 29.94 -0.16 -4.48
CA ILE A 470 28.58 0.37 -4.27
C ILE A 470 28.56 1.23 -3.01
N ALA A 471 29.08 0.74 -1.89
CA ALA A 471 29.11 1.48 -0.64
C ALA A 471 29.87 2.82 -0.75
N ALA A 472 30.97 2.86 -1.50
CA ALA A 472 31.70 4.08 -1.78
C ALA A 472 30.91 5.11 -2.60
N SER A 473 30.08 4.65 -3.53
CA SER A 473 29.22 5.52 -4.35
C SER A 473 28.10 6.16 -3.52
N TYR A 474 27.39 5.35 -2.75
CA TYR A 474 26.20 5.81 -1.99
C TYR A 474 26.55 6.43 -0.64
N ARG A 475 27.70 6.11 -0.07
CA ARG A 475 28.22 6.61 1.21
C ARG A 475 27.26 6.45 2.40
N SER A 476 26.32 5.50 2.30
CA SER A 476 25.46 5.14 3.42
C SER A 476 26.31 4.48 4.53
N PRO A 477 26.14 4.88 5.80
CA PRO A 477 26.86 4.26 6.91
C PRO A 477 26.66 2.75 6.99
N THR A 478 25.47 2.28 6.68
CA THR A 478 25.11 0.85 6.72
C THR A 478 25.74 0.08 5.56
N LEU A 479 25.71 0.62 4.33
CA LEU A 479 26.42 -0.01 3.20
C LEU A 479 27.93 -0.08 3.45
N LEU A 480 28.52 0.96 4.05
CA LEU A 480 29.92 0.94 4.47
C LEU A 480 30.19 -0.12 5.54
N ALA A 481 29.26 -0.29 6.50
CA ALA A 481 29.35 -1.34 7.51
C ALA A 481 29.30 -2.74 6.88
N ALA A 482 28.35 -2.97 5.96
CA ALA A 482 28.21 -4.22 5.23
C ALA A 482 29.46 -4.55 4.40
N ALA A 483 30.03 -3.56 3.70
CA ALA A 483 31.24 -3.73 2.94
C ALA A 483 32.44 -4.10 3.84
N LYS A 484 32.62 -3.39 4.97
CA LYS A 484 33.69 -3.70 5.92
C LYS A 484 33.50 -5.07 6.58
N HIS A 485 32.27 -5.46 6.88
CA HIS A 485 31.93 -6.79 7.37
C HIS A 485 32.32 -7.86 6.35
N ALA A 486 31.91 -7.68 5.10
CA ALA A 486 32.19 -8.59 3.99
C ALA A 486 33.71 -8.80 3.78
N VAL A 487 34.45 -7.70 3.64
CA VAL A 487 35.92 -7.78 3.47
C VAL A 487 36.57 -8.45 4.66
N GLY A 488 36.13 -8.14 5.89
CA GLY A 488 36.65 -8.78 7.10
C GLY A 488 36.35 -10.28 7.15
N ALA A 489 35.15 -10.72 6.74
CA ALA A 489 34.81 -12.13 6.65
C ALA A 489 35.65 -12.88 5.62
N VAL A 490 35.86 -12.29 4.44
CA VAL A 490 36.77 -12.86 3.40
C VAL A 490 38.21 -12.93 3.90
N ALA A 491 38.71 -11.87 4.55
CA ALA A 491 40.05 -11.84 5.12
C ALA A 491 40.25 -12.93 6.19
N LEU A 492 39.25 -13.15 7.03
CA LEU A 492 39.26 -14.22 8.03
C LEU A 492 39.34 -15.61 7.35
N ALA A 493 38.49 -15.85 6.35
CA ALA A 493 38.44 -17.13 5.63
C ALA A 493 39.73 -17.44 4.83
N THR A 494 40.41 -16.40 4.34
CA THR A 494 41.70 -16.53 3.60
C THR A 494 42.91 -16.49 4.52
N GLY A 495 42.73 -16.40 5.84
CA GLY A 495 43.82 -16.42 6.83
C GLY A 495 44.54 -15.08 7.04
N ALA A 496 44.04 -13.98 6.45
CA ALA A 496 44.59 -12.62 6.64
C ALA A 496 44.02 -11.99 7.95
N ARG A 497 44.39 -12.58 9.09
CA ARG A 497 43.73 -12.38 10.36
C ARG A 497 43.84 -10.95 10.91
N GLU A 498 44.99 -10.29 10.75
CA GLU A 498 45.20 -8.88 11.16
C GLU A 498 44.31 -7.93 10.35
N GLN A 499 44.13 -8.22 9.03
CA GLN A 499 43.20 -7.47 8.19
C GLN A 499 41.75 -7.72 8.63
N ALA A 500 41.40 -8.97 8.95
CA ALA A 500 40.09 -9.31 9.49
C ALA A 500 39.77 -8.53 10.77
N VAL A 501 40.69 -8.45 11.72
CA VAL A 501 40.54 -7.63 12.94
C VAL A 501 40.27 -6.17 12.61
N ALA A 502 41.02 -5.58 11.68
CA ALA A 502 40.88 -4.18 11.30
C ALA A 502 39.49 -3.92 10.65
N HIS A 503 39.12 -4.73 9.68
CA HIS A 503 37.85 -4.55 8.94
C HIS A 503 36.63 -4.86 9.81
N LEU A 504 36.62 -5.96 10.57
CA LEU A 504 35.50 -6.33 11.45
C LEU A 504 35.36 -5.37 12.63
N GLY A 505 36.49 -4.87 13.16
CA GLY A 505 36.50 -3.82 14.19
C GLY A 505 35.85 -2.52 13.69
N ALA A 506 36.14 -2.12 12.44
CA ALA A 506 35.48 -0.98 11.82
C ALA A 506 33.97 -1.27 11.53
N ALA A 507 33.65 -2.47 11.05
CA ALA A 507 32.29 -2.88 10.76
C ALA A 507 31.38 -2.80 11.99
N GLN A 508 31.80 -3.37 13.13
CA GLN A 508 31.00 -3.35 14.37
C GLN A 508 30.72 -1.93 14.88
N GLN A 509 31.65 -0.98 14.67
CA GLN A 509 31.44 0.42 15.02
C GLN A 509 30.44 1.10 14.09
N LEU A 510 30.52 0.82 12.79
CA LEU A 510 29.58 1.33 11.81
C LEU A 510 28.17 0.76 12.02
N TRP A 511 28.04 -0.55 12.29
CA TRP A 511 26.77 -1.18 12.64
C TRP A 511 26.16 -0.61 13.93
N GLN A 512 26.98 -0.22 14.89
CA GLN A 512 26.50 0.48 16.08
C GLN A 512 25.89 1.85 15.73
N LYS A 513 26.55 2.61 14.85
CA LYS A 513 26.04 3.91 14.37
C LYS A 513 24.76 3.74 13.55
N ALA A 514 24.68 2.68 12.76
CA ALA A 514 23.52 2.33 11.94
C ALA A 514 22.35 1.75 12.77
N ARG A 515 22.50 1.58 14.09
CA ARG A 515 21.49 0.97 14.98
C ARG A 515 21.04 -0.43 14.53
N ALA A 516 21.95 -1.22 13.94
CA ALA A 516 21.72 -2.59 13.47
C ALA A 516 22.35 -3.61 14.45
N PRO A 517 21.66 -3.97 15.54
CA PRO A 517 22.25 -4.77 16.61
C PRO A 517 22.55 -6.21 16.20
N TYR A 518 21.75 -6.81 15.31
CA TYR A 518 21.97 -8.18 14.84
C TYR A 518 23.25 -8.29 14.02
N GLU A 519 23.41 -7.45 13.01
CA GLU A 519 24.59 -7.39 12.14
C GLU A 519 25.84 -6.98 12.92
N ARG A 520 25.69 -6.12 13.93
CA ARG A 520 26.77 -5.81 14.88
C ARG A 520 27.22 -7.04 15.64
N ALA A 521 26.28 -7.86 16.12
CA ALA A 521 26.62 -9.08 16.85
C ALA A 521 27.31 -10.10 15.94
N GLN A 522 26.89 -10.23 14.68
CA GLN A 522 27.57 -11.07 13.70
C GLN A 522 29.01 -10.59 13.45
N ALA A 523 29.23 -9.29 13.25
CA ALA A 523 30.58 -8.73 13.08
C ALA A 523 31.47 -8.99 14.31
N ARG A 524 30.92 -8.88 15.53
CA ARG A 524 31.65 -9.19 16.77
C ARG A 524 31.99 -10.67 16.90
N ALA A 525 31.11 -11.58 16.51
CA ALA A 525 31.37 -13.01 16.52
C ALA A 525 32.54 -13.37 15.58
N LEU A 526 32.57 -12.82 14.37
CA LEU A 526 33.70 -13.00 13.45
C LEU A 526 34.98 -12.30 13.96
N LEU A 527 34.87 -11.12 14.58
CA LEU A 527 36.00 -10.42 15.19
C LEU A 527 36.62 -11.23 16.34
N ALA A 528 35.80 -11.92 17.13
CA ALA A 528 36.28 -12.84 18.15
C ALA A 528 37.12 -13.98 17.55
N GLU A 529 36.68 -14.57 16.43
CA GLU A 529 37.45 -15.59 15.70
C GLU A 529 38.75 -15.03 15.14
N ALA A 530 38.76 -13.81 14.62
CA ALA A 530 39.94 -13.15 14.10
C ALA A 530 40.97 -12.89 15.25
N HIS A 531 40.53 -12.39 16.39
CA HIS A 531 41.38 -12.22 17.58
C HIS A 531 41.97 -13.54 18.09
N LEU A 532 41.16 -14.59 18.15
CA LEU A 532 41.67 -15.92 18.51
C LEU A 532 42.76 -16.39 17.53
N GLY A 533 42.55 -16.13 16.25
CA GLY A 533 43.48 -16.50 15.18
C GLY A 533 44.85 -15.81 15.24
N ILE A 534 44.92 -14.60 15.84
CA ILE A 534 46.21 -13.88 16.12
C ILE A 534 46.75 -14.15 17.53
N GLY A 535 46.12 -15.04 18.32
CA GLY A 535 46.53 -15.41 19.65
C GLY A 535 46.00 -14.50 20.77
N ASP A 536 45.17 -13.50 20.46
CA ASP A 536 44.56 -12.59 21.44
C ASP A 536 43.25 -13.20 22.01
N ARG A 537 43.41 -14.15 22.93
CA ARG A 537 42.29 -14.87 23.57
C ARG A 537 41.43 -13.96 24.43
N GLU A 538 42.04 -12.93 25.06
CA GLU A 538 41.28 -12.01 25.92
C GLU A 538 40.29 -11.18 25.11
N SER A 539 40.74 -10.52 24.05
CA SER A 539 39.85 -9.78 23.14
C SER A 539 38.81 -10.68 22.48
N SER A 540 39.20 -11.91 22.06
CA SER A 540 38.26 -12.91 21.52
C SER A 540 37.12 -13.18 22.52
N LEU A 541 37.43 -13.43 23.80
CA LEU A 541 36.41 -13.70 24.81
C LEU A 541 35.47 -12.51 25.06
N VAL A 542 36.02 -11.28 25.06
CA VAL A 542 35.23 -10.04 25.21
C VAL A 542 34.24 -9.88 24.06
N GLU A 543 34.70 -10.02 22.81
CA GLU A 543 33.87 -9.85 21.65
C GLU A 543 32.80 -10.95 21.56
N GLN A 544 33.16 -12.20 21.84
CA GLN A 544 32.22 -13.33 21.82
C GLN A 544 31.12 -13.20 22.88
N ARG A 545 31.47 -12.77 24.12
CA ARG A 545 30.47 -12.49 25.18
C ARG A 545 29.51 -11.39 24.77
N ALA A 546 30.03 -10.33 24.17
CA ALA A 546 29.21 -9.22 23.72
C ALA A 546 28.26 -9.61 22.56
N ALA A 547 28.73 -10.42 21.59
CA ALA A 547 27.91 -10.97 20.55
C ALA A 547 26.78 -11.84 21.10
N HIS A 548 27.12 -12.78 21.99
CA HIS A 548 26.15 -13.66 22.64
C HIS A 548 25.05 -12.89 23.39
N ALA A 549 25.44 -11.89 24.17
CA ALA A 549 24.50 -11.07 24.94
C ALA A 549 23.49 -10.32 24.00
N ILE A 550 23.96 -9.86 22.84
CA ILE A 550 23.08 -9.20 21.86
C ILE A 550 22.14 -10.22 21.21
N PHE A 551 22.64 -11.36 20.72
CA PHE A 551 21.81 -12.40 20.11
C PHE A 551 20.71 -12.90 21.05
N LYS A 552 21.08 -13.16 22.31
CA LYS A 552 20.11 -13.58 23.34
C LYS A 552 19.03 -12.53 23.59
N ARG A 553 19.39 -11.25 23.67
CA ARG A 553 18.44 -10.15 23.86
C ARG A 553 17.47 -10.01 22.69
N LEU A 554 17.93 -10.28 21.46
CA LEU A 554 17.12 -10.21 20.24
C LEU A 554 16.21 -11.46 20.05
N GLY A 555 16.44 -12.53 20.80
CA GLY A 555 15.79 -13.81 20.54
C GLY A 555 16.31 -14.52 19.29
N ALA A 556 17.56 -14.25 18.89
CA ALA A 556 18.22 -14.89 17.76
C ALA A 556 18.75 -16.26 18.18
N GLU A 557 17.85 -17.22 18.40
CA GLU A 557 18.16 -18.50 19.04
C GLU A 557 19.30 -19.28 18.34
N PRO A 558 19.34 -19.44 17.01
CA PRO A 558 20.44 -20.16 16.35
C PRO A 558 21.81 -19.50 16.57
N ALA A 559 21.86 -18.18 16.42
CA ALA A 559 23.09 -17.41 16.59
C ALA A 559 23.52 -17.38 18.07
N ALA A 560 22.58 -17.29 19.00
CA ALA A 560 22.85 -17.34 20.44
C ALA A 560 23.42 -18.73 20.84
N ALA A 561 22.85 -19.81 20.33
CA ALA A 561 23.33 -21.18 20.58
C ALA A 561 24.75 -21.39 20.00
N ALA A 562 24.99 -21.00 18.75
CA ALA A 562 26.32 -21.07 18.15
C ALA A 562 27.35 -20.26 18.94
N SER A 563 26.99 -19.04 19.36
CA SER A 563 27.84 -18.17 20.17
C SER A 563 28.13 -18.73 21.58
N ALA A 564 27.14 -19.41 22.18
CA ALA A 564 27.34 -20.09 23.48
C ALA A 564 28.32 -21.26 23.37
N SER A 565 28.24 -22.07 22.32
CA SER A 565 29.19 -23.16 22.05
C SER A 565 30.61 -22.65 21.89
N ARG A 566 30.81 -21.55 21.15
CA ARG A 566 32.10 -20.90 20.99
C ARG A 566 32.66 -20.37 22.33
N LEU A 567 31.81 -19.82 23.18
CA LEU A 567 32.23 -19.38 24.52
C LEU A 567 32.75 -20.53 25.38
N GLN A 568 32.12 -21.72 25.28
CA GLN A 568 32.61 -22.92 26.01
C GLN A 568 33.99 -23.37 25.52
N GLU A 569 34.28 -23.26 24.21
CA GLU A 569 35.59 -23.58 23.65
C GLU A 569 36.68 -22.57 24.04
N LEU A 570 36.30 -21.35 24.36
CA LEU A 570 37.19 -20.26 24.75
C LEU A 570 37.48 -20.23 26.28
N VAL A 571 36.69 -20.87 27.08
CA VAL A 571 36.90 -20.95 28.54
C VAL A 571 37.68 -22.21 28.92
#